data_afd238619c66ff5cb670df655933f4cf
#
_entry.id   afd238619c66ff5cb670df655933f4cf
#
_cell.length_a   1.000
_cell.length_b   1.000
_cell.length_c   1.000
_cell.angle_alpha   90.00
_cell.angle_beta   90.00
_cell.angle_gamma   90.00
#
_symmetry.space_group_name_H-M   'P 1'
#
loop_
_entity.id
_entity.type
_entity.pdbx_description
1 polymer ?
#
loop_
_entity_poly.entity_id
_entity_poly.type
_entity_poly.pdbx_seq_one_letter_code
_entity_poly.pdbx_strand_id
1 'polypeptide(L)'
;PIKGQEDYITLYKGFGKEVLEMYFFFQQSPTEVTLSDRQWEEHTAYFDCLLNEVASEQADAPGSIVLRGALMVARIASIFTALRKYEGAMQMKEYICTDEDFHASMQIVQTILNHSLLVASSLPGEKMKPQPMQSYFRIRSVVESLPRIFTYKQIKEKALTEGISERSTCRYLKSLIELKYIEKQTDKYIRIKEFTDK
;
A
#
# COMPACT_ATOMS: atom_id res chain seq x y z
N PRO A 1 6.13 19.74 -40.80
CA PRO A 1 5.99 18.37 -40.38
C PRO A 1 7.36 17.73 -40.39
N ILE A 2 7.76 17.21 -39.23
CA ILE A 2 9.03 16.47 -39.08
C ILE A 2 8.87 15.17 -39.87
N LYS A 3 9.76 14.93 -40.85
CA LYS A 3 9.78 13.66 -41.61
C LYS A 3 9.90 12.51 -40.64
N GLY A 4 8.90 11.62 -40.61
CA GLY A 4 8.85 10.47 -39.71
C GLY A 4 7.85 10.59 -38.53
N GLN A 5 7.11 11.66 -38.46
CA GLN A 5 6.01 11.77 -37.51
C GLN A 5 4.83 10.92 -38.04
N GLU A 6 4.56 9.80 -37.34
CA GLU A 6 3.37 9.00 -37.61
C GLU A 6 2.12 9.91 -37.57
N ASP A 7 1.18 9.66 -38.51
CA ASP A 7 -0.08 10.37 -38.48
C ASP A 7 -0.92 9.85 -37.28
N TYR A 8 -0.71 10.48 -36.13
CA TYR A 8 -1.43 10.13 -34.89
C TYR A 8 -2.95 10.15 -35.07
N ILE A 9 -3.48 10.97 -36.00
CA ILE A 9 -4.91 11.03 -36.28
C ILE A 9 -5.38 9.70 -36.88
N THR A 10 -4.62 9.16 -37.84
CA THR A 10 -4.92 7.87 -38.45
C THR A 10 -4.76 6.73 -37.44
N LEU A 11 -3.73 6.77 -36.61
CA LEU A 11 -3.52 5.81 -35.53
C LEU A 11 -4.68 5.80 -34.52
N TYR A 12 -5.08 6.96 -34.03
CA TYR A 12 -6.22 7.07 -33.09
C TYR A 12 -7.56 6.69 -33.71
N LYS A 13 -7.77 6.95 -35.02
CA LYS A 13 -8.96 6.47 -35.73
C LYS A 13 -8.97 4.92 -35.83
N GLY A 14 -7.80 4.30 -36.04
CA GLY A 14 -7.65 2.87 -36.00
C GLY A 14 -8.04 2.27 -34.65
N PHE A 15 -7.45 2.77 -33.56
CA PHE A 15 -7.80 2.34 -32.20
C PHE A 15 -9.26 2.59 -31.85
N GLY A 16 -9.82 3.74 -32.28
CA GLY A 16 -11.23 4.04 -32.05
C GLY A 16 -12.16 3.03 -32.73
N LYS A 17 -11.79 2.53 -33.92
CA LYS A 17 -12.55 1.51 -34.61
C LYS A 17 -12.47 0.16 -33.87
N GLU A 18 -11.29 -0.25 -33.43
CA GLU A 18 -11.10 -1.49 -32.65
C GLU A 18 -11.89 -1.43 -31.33
N VAL A 19 -11.84 -0.30 -30.60
CA VAL A 19 -12.62 -0.12 -29.38
C VAL A 19 -14.12 -0.21 -29.64
N LEU A 20 -14.60 0.32 -30.76
CA LEU A 20 -16.01 0.22 -31.15
C LEU A 20 -16.42 -1.21 -31.49
N GLU A 21 -15.58 -1.96 -32.20
CA GLU A 21 -15.79 -3.39 -32.49
C GLU A 21 -15.83 -4.21 -31.18
N MET A 22 -14.91 -3.93 -30.25
CA MET A 22 -14.89 -4.52 -28.91
C MET A 22 -16.17 -4.21 -28.13
N TYR A 23 -16.64 -2.96 -28.19
CA TYR A 23 -17.89 -2.55 -27.54
C TYR A 23 -19.09 -3.37 -28.06
N PHE A 24 -19.24 -3.52 -29.38
CA PHE A 24 -20.32 -4.33 -29.96
C PHE A 24 -20.18 -5.82 -29.64
N PHE A 25 -18.96 -6.33 -29.59
CA PHE A 25 -18.71 -7.73 -29.17
C PHE A 25 -19.22 -7.98 -27.76
N PHE A 26 -18.90 -7.09 -26.79
CA PHE A 26 -19.35 -7.25 -25.41
C PHE A 26 -20.83 -6.95 -25.21
N GLN A 27 -21.45 -6.12 -26.05
CA GLN A 27 -22.89 -5.94 -26.07
C GLN A 27 -23.62 -7.23 -26.43
N GLN A 28 -23.08 -8.00 -27.37
CA GLN A 28 -23.67 -9.28 -27.80
C GLN A 28 -23.32 -10.45 -26.89
N SER A 29 -22.18 -10.36 -26.20
CA SER A 29 -21.65 -11.40 -25.31
C SER A 29 -21.24 -10.79 -23.96
N PRO A 30 -22.20 -10.37 -23.10
CA PRO A 30 -21.89 -9.88 -21.76
C PRO A 30 -21.06 -10.89 -21.00
N THR A 31 -20.09 -10.37 -20.22
CA THR A 31 -19.09 -11.21 -19.57
C THR A 31 -19.01 -10.87 -18.10
N GLU A 32 -19.12 -11.88 -17.27
CA GLU A 32 -18.77 -11.79 -15.86
C GLU A 32 -17.32 -12.27 -15.70
N VAL A 33 -16.49 -11.44 -15.11
CA VAL A 33 -15.10 -11.76 -14.80
C VAL A 33 -14.97 -11.97 -13.31
N THR A 34 -14.44 -13.12 -12.93
CA THR A 34 -14.18 -13.46 -11.53
C THR A 34 -12.70 -13.77 -11.31
N LEU A 35 -12.26 -13.60 -10.08
CA LEU A 35 -10.96 -14.11 -9.62
C LEU A 35 -11.17 -15.50 -9.01
N SER A 36 -10.17 -16.38 -9.08
CA SER A 36 -10.18 -17.65 -8.37
C SER A 36 -10.08 -17.43 -6.86
N ASP A 37 -10.50 -18.42 -6.05
CA ASP A 37 -10.39 -18.35 -4.60
C ASP A 37 -8.96 -18.06 -4.15
N ARG A 38 -7.97 -18.71 -4.77
CA ARG A 38 -6.55 -18.46 -4.50
C ARG A 38 -6.13 -17.02 -4.80
N GLN A 39 -6.59 -16.45 -5.91
CA GLN A 39 -6.30 -15.05 -6.27
C GLN A 39 -6.96 -14.08 -5.29
N TRP A 40 -8.18 -14.38 -4.82
CA TRP A 40 -8.85 -13.61 -3.78
C TRP A 40 -8.12 -13.67 -2.44
N GLU A 41 -7.64 -14.85 -2.03
CA GLU A 41 -6.84 -15.01 -0.82
C GLU A 41 -5.54 -14.20 -0.89
N GLU A 42 -4.80 -14.29 -1.99
CA GLU A 42 -3.56 -13.54 -2.21
C GLU A 42 -3.81 -12.03 -2.21
N HIS A 43 -4.85 -11.58 -2.93
CA HIS A 43 -5.26 -10.19 -2.97
C HIS A 43 -5.60 -9.66 -1.58
N THR A 44 -6.43 -10.38 -0.83
CA THR A 44 -6.88 -9.98 0.50
C THR A 44 -5.71 -9.94 1.47
N ALA A 45 -4.87 -10.97 1.49
CA ALA A 45 -3.71 -11.03 2.37
C ALA A 45 -2.74 -9.86 2.14
N TYR A 46 -2.49 -9.51 0.88
CA TYR A 46 -1.62 -8.38 0.53
C TYR A 46 -2.20 -7.04 1.01
N PHE A 47 -3.47 -6.77 0.69
CA PHE A 47 -4.08 -5.48 1.02
C PHE A 47 -4.39 -5.33 2.50
N ASP A 48 -4.74 -6.41 3.22
CA ASP A 48 -4.90 -6.39 4.67
C ASP A 48 -3.58 -6.10 5.38
N CYS A 49 -2.48 -6.72 4.92
CA CYS A 49 -1.15 -6.42 5.44
C CYS A 49 -0.83 -4.93 5.26
N LEU A 50 -1.00 -4.40 4.05
CA LEU A 50 -0.71 -3.01 3.73
C LEU A 50 -1.63 -2.04 4.49
N LEU A 51 -2.93 -2.36 4.65
CA LEU A 51 -3.85 -1.57 5.46
C LEU A 51 -3.43 -1.53 6.93
N ASN A 52 -2.99 -2.64 7.49
CA ASN A 52 -2.51 -2.69 8.88
C ASN A 52 -1.24 -1.87 9.07
N GLU A 53 -0.32 -1.89 8.10
CA GLU A 53 0.87 -1.05 8.10
C GLU A 53 0.49 0.42 8.11
N VAL A 54 -0.40 0.83 7.22
CA VAL A 54 -0.83 2.21 7.04
C VAL A 54 -1.76 2.69 8.16
N ALA A 55 -2.65 1.83 8.68
CA ALA A 55 -3.55 2.17 9.80
C ALA A 55 -2.79 2.50 11.09
N SER A 56 -1.59 1.93 11.28
CA SER A 56 -0.73 2.28 12.40
C SER A 56 -0.27 3.74 12.38
N GLU A 57 -0.38 4.42 11.24
CA GLU A 57 0.04 5.80 11.01
C GLU A 57 -0.99 6.87 11.42
N GLN A 58 -2.19 6.49 11.85
CA GLN A 58 -3.28 7.40 12.25
C GLN A 58 -3.66 8.46 11.20
N ALA A 59 -3.47 8.19 9.93
CA ALA A 59 -3.83 9.08 8.84
C ALA A 59 -4.91 8.41 7.97
N ASP A 60 -6.07 9.06 7.79
CA ASP A 60 -7.17 8.54 6.97
C ASP A 60 -6.80 8.47 5.46
N ALA A 61 -5.95 9.38 5.00
CA ALA A 61 -5.59 9.49 3.59
C ALA A 61 -4.83 8.27 3.02
N PRO A 62 -3.78 7.73 3.66
CA PRO A 62 -3.09 6.54 3.16
C PRO A 62 -3.99 5.31 3.08
N GLY A 63 -4.87 5.08 4.06
CA GLY A 63 -5.82 3.98 4.05
C GLY A 63 -6.76 4.03 2.83
N SER A 64 -7.24 5.22 2.47
CA SER A 64 -8.08 5.40 1.29
C SER A 64 -7.34 5.12 -0.03
N ILE A 65 -6.04 5.41 -0.09
CA ILE A 65 -5.18 5.11 -1.24
C ILE A 65 -5.06 3.59 -1.41
N VAL A 66 -4.81 2.86 -0.31
CA VAL A 66 -4.69 1.39 -0.31
C VAL A 66 -6.00 0.74 -0.76
N LEU A 67 -7.14 1.15 -0.21
CA LEU A 67 -8.46 0.62 -0.61
C LEU A 67 -8.77 0.85 -2.09
N ARG A 68 -8.43 2.03 -2.62
CA ARG A 68 -8.55 2.30 -4.06
C ARG A 68 -7.63 1.41 -4.87
N GLY A 69 -6.41 1.15 -4.40
CA GLY A 69 -5.50 0.20 -5.03
C GLY A 69 -6.09 -1.20 -5.11
N ALA A 70 -6.70 -1.70 -4.04
CA ALA A 70 -7.37 -3.00 -4.04
C ALA A 70 -8.44 -3.10 -5.14
N LEU A 71 -9.28 -2.09 -5.26
CA LEU A 71 -10.28 -2.03 -6.33
C LEU A 71 -9.67 -1.92 -7.73
N MET A 72 -8.52 -1.26 -7.87
CA MET A 72 -7.82 -1.13 -9.15
C MET A 72 -7.30 -2.47 -9.66
N VAL A 73 -6.81 -3.35 -8.79
CA VAL A 73 -6.38 -4.71 -9.18
C VAL A 73 -7.51 -5.44 -9.87
N ALA A 74 -8.69 -5.52 -9.22
CA ALA A 74 -9.84 -6.21 -9.79
C ALA A 74 -10.27 -5.62 -11.14
N ARG A 75 -10.23 -4.30 -11.27
CA ARG A 75 -10.58 -3.60 -12.55
C ARG A 75 -9.58 -3.89 -13.65
N ILE A 76 -8.27 -3.83 -13.38
CA ILE A 76 -7.23 -4.08 -14.39
C ILE A 76 -7.26 -5.56 -14.78
N ALA A 77 -7.39 -6.47 -13.82
CA ALA A 77 -7.55 -7.90 -14.08
C ALA A 77 -8.76 -8.19 -14.97
N SER A 78 -9.90 -7.53 -14.70
CA SER A 78 -11.10 -7.64 -15.53
C SER A 78 -10.87 -7.13 -16.94
N ILE A 79 -10.13 -6.04 -17.13
CA ILE A 79 -9.81 -5.51 -18.45
C ILE A 79 -8.93 -6.48 -19.21
N PHE A 80 -7.87 -7.02 -18.61
CA PHE A 80 -6.99 -7.98 -19.27
C PHE A 80 -7.73 -9.25 -19.65
N THR A 81 -8.56 -9.79 -18.76
CA THR A 81 -9.40 -10.97 -19.04
C THR A 81 -10.39 -10.69 -20.17
N ALA A 82 -11.00 -9.50 -20.22
CA ALA A 82 -11.91 -9.10 -21.28
C ALA A 82 -11.16 -9.00 -22.63
N LEU A 83 -9.97 -8.42 -22.66
CA LEU A 83 -9.14 -8.35 -23.86
C LEU A 83 -8.79 -9.74 -24.38
N ARG A 84 -8.37 -10.67 -23.51
CA ARG A 84 -8.12 -12.07 -23.91
C ARG A 84 -9.36 -12.74 -24.49
N LYS A 85 -10.53 -12.50 -23.90
CA LYS A 85 -11.79 -13.00 -24.42
C LYS A 85 -12.06 -12.49 -25.85
N TYR A 86 -11.88 -11.19 -26.06
CA TYR A 86 -12.07 -10.55 -27.36
C TYR A 86 -11.09 -11.10 -28.40
N GLU A 87 -9.79 -11.12 -28.10
CA GLU A 87 -8.73 -11.63 -28.97
C GLU A 87 -8.93 -13.11 -29.31
N GLY A 88 -9.38 -13.91 -28.36
CA GLY A 88 -9.68 -15.34 -28.56
C GLY A 88 -11.05 -15.61 -29.18
N ALA A 89 -11.85 -14.57 -29.48
CA ALA A 89 -13.22 -14.68 -29.98
C ALA A 89 -14.10 -15.65 -29.17
N MET A 90 -13.85 -15.74 -27.84
CA MET A 90 -14.50 -16.70 -26.98
C MET A 90 -15.88 -16.18 -26.53
N GLN A 91 -16.87 -17.06 -26.48
CA GLN A 91 -18.27 -16.67 -26.20
C GLN A 91 -18.80 -17.15 -24.85
N MET A 92 -17.92 -17.51 -23.92
CA MET A 92 -18.33 -17.88 -22.57
C MET A 92 -18.84 -16.66 -21.81
N LYS A 93 -19.86 -16.86 -20.96
CA LYS A 93 -20.43 -15.79 -20.16
C LYS A 93 -19.64 -15.50 -18.88
N GLU A 94 -18.98 -16.51 -18.34
CA GLU A 94 -18.17 -16.41 -17.13
C GLU A 94 -16.71 -16.71 -17.47
N TYR A 95 -15.84 -15.88 -16.93
CA TYR A 95 -14.39 -15.99 -17.14
C TYR A 95 -13.66 -15.83 -15.81
N ILE A 96 -12.83 -16.81 -15.50
CA ILE A 96 -11.88 -16.69 -14.40
C ILE A 96 -10.62 -16.02 -14.94
N CYS A 97 -10.15 -14.97 -14.26
CA CYS A 97 -8.91 -14.29 -14.59
C CYS A 97 -7.73 -15.28 -14.57
N THR A 98 -6.85 -15.20 -15.55
CA THR A 98 -5.62 -16.01 -15.54
C THR A 98 -4.66 -15.51 -14.46
N ASP A 99 -3.81 -16.40 -13.93
CA ASP A 99 -2.79 -15.99 -12.93
C ASP A 99 -1.82 -14.95 -13.51
N GLU A 100 -1.49 -15.04 -14.79
CA GLU A 100 -0.63 -14.05 -15.45
C GLU A 100 -1.24 -12.66 -15.46
N ASP A 101 -2.53 -12.54 -15.80
CA ASP A 101 -3.24 -11.26 -15.82
C ASP A 101 -3.46 -10.71 -14.41
N PHE A 102 -3.74 -11.60 -13.44
CA PHE A 102 -3.85 -11.24 -12.05
C PHE A 102 -2.53 -10.69 -11.50
N HIS A 103 -1.42 -11.41 -11.66
CA HIS A 103 -0.12 -10.96 -11.19
C HIS A 103 0.38 -9.69 -11.90
N ALA A 104 0.13 -9.56 -13.21
CA ALA A 104 0.42 -8.33 -13.93
C ALA A 104 -0.36 -7.14 -13.34
N SER A 105 -1.65 -7.34 -13.04
CA SER A 105 -2.50 -6.33 -12.41
C SER A 105 -2.00 -5.95 -11.01
N MET A 106 -1.59 -6.94 -10.22
CA MET A 106 -0.98 -6.72 -8.90
C MET A 106 0.30 -5.88 -9.02
N GLN A 107 1.22 -6.22 -9.91
CA GLN A 107 2.48 -5.50 -10.10
C GLN A 107 2.27 -4.04 -10.54
N ILE A 108 1.34 -3.80 -11.47
CA ILE A 108 0.99 -2.44 -11.90
C ILE A 108 0.49 -1.62 -10.71
N VAL A 109 -0.45 -2.18 -9.95
CA VAL A 109 -1.05 -1.47 -8.81
C VAL A 109 -0.04 -1.27 -7.68
N GLN A 110 0.79 -2.24 -7.36
CA GLN A 110 1.88 -2.10 -6.38
C GLN A 110 2.79 -0.92 -6.73
N THR A 111 3.17 -0.80 -8.00
CA THR A 111 3.99 0.33 -8.47
C THR A 111 3.28 1.67 -8.28
N ILE A 112 1.99 1.73 -8.66
CA ILE A 112 1.18 2.96 -8.51
C ILE A 112 1.00 3.30 -7.02
N LEU A 113 0.74 2.31 -6.16
CA LEU A 113 0.58 2.50 -4.72
C LEU A 113 1.86 3.05 -4.08
N ASN A 114 3.01 2.45 -4.37
CA ASN A 114 4.29 2.92 -3.85
C ASN A 114 4.53 4.39 -4.20
N HIS A 115 4.28 4.77 -5.45
CA HIS A 115 4.38 6.17 -5.87
C HIS A 115 3.34 7.06 -5.20
N SER A 116 2.09 6.60 -5.09
CA SER A 116 1.01 7.38 -4.47
C SER A 116 1.24 7.63 -2.99
N LEU A 117 1.71 6.62 -2.27
CA LEU A 117 2.07 6.74 -0.85
C LEU A 117 3.28 7.66 -0.67
N LEU A 118 4.29 7.57 -1.53
CA LEU A 118 5.44 8.47 -1.53
C LEU A 118 5.01 9.92 -1.77
N VAL A 119 4.16 10.17 -2.77
CA VAL A 119 3.63 11.50 -3.04
C VAL A 119 2.79 12.00 -1.87
N ALA A 120 1.89 11.17 -1.33
CA ALA A 120 1.08 11.53 -0.17
C ALA A 120 1.92 11.91 1.05
N SER A 121 3.04 11.24 1.27
CA SER A 121 3.98 11.55 2.35
C SER A 121 4.77 12.85 2.12
N SER A 122 4.92 13.29 0.87
CA SER A 122 5.68 14.48 0.49
C SER A 122 4.84 15.73 0.29
N LEU A 123 3.50 15.59 0.18
CA LEU A 123 2.61 16.74 0.03
C LEU A 123 2.63 17.61 1.30
N PRO A 124 2.73 18.95 1.17
CA PRO A 124 2.51 19.86 2.28
C PRO A 124 1.03 19.84 2.64
N GLY A 125 0.61 18.82 3.38
CA GLY A 125 -0.70 18.83 4.04
C GLY A 125 -0.71 19.81 5.18
N GLU A 126 -1.90 20.24 5.62
CA GLU A 126 -2.09 20.95 6.89
C GLU A 126 -1.20 20.32 7.94
N LYS A 127 -0.20 21.04 8.42
CA LYS A 127 0.85 20.63 9.37
C LYS A 127 0.69 19.19 9.82
N MET A 128 1.10 18.23 9.00
CA MET A 128 1.18 16.85 9.44
C MET A 128 2.02 16.87 10.71
N LYS A 129 1.35 16.65 11.82
CA LYS A 129 2.07 16.32 13.06
C LYS A 129 3.07 15.25 12.65
N PRO A 130 4.36 15.38 12.99
CA PRO A 130 5.39 14.44 12.55
C PRO A 130 4.83 13.04 12.68
N GLN A 131 4.81 12.30 11.56
CA GLN A 131 4.06 11.04 11.47
C GLN A 131 4.48 10.13 12.61
N PRO A 132 3.55 9.60 13.39
CA PRO A 132 3.85 8.77 14.54
C PRO A 132 4.79 7.62 14.20
N MET A 133 4.73 7.11 12.96
CA MET A 133 5.50 5.97 12.51
C MET A 133 6.99 6.23 12.38
N GLN A 134 7.44 7.32 11.73
CA GLN A 134 8.87 7.64 11.73
C GLN A 134 9.39 7.89 13.16
N SER A 135 8.57 8.53 13.98
CA SER A 135 8.91 8.75 15.36
C SER A 135 8.84 7.46 16.19
N TYR A 136 7.93 6.54 15.86
CA TYR A 136 7.84 5.23 16.50
C TYR A 136 9.05 4.34 16.15
N PHE A 137 9.44 4.28 14.88
CA PHE A 137 10.67 3.59 14.48
C PHE A 137 11.92 4.22 15.11
N ARG A 138 11.98 5.55 15.17
CA ARG A 138 13.08 6.24 15.82
C ARG A 138 13.13 5.94 17.33
N ILE A 139 12.00 5.97 18.04
CA ILE A 139 11.99 5.64 19.47
C ILE A 139 12.30 4.17 19.74
N ARG A 140 11.87 3.27 18.85
CA ARG A 140 12.23 1.85 18.85
C ARG A 140 13.75 1.70 18.75
N SER A 141 14.37 2.32 17.74
CA SER A 141 15.83 2.34 17.56
C SER A 141 16.54 2.93 18.79
N VAL A 142 16.00 4.00 19.39
CA VAL A 142 16.51 4.57 20.63
C VAL A 142 16.46 3.55 21.78
N VAL A 143 15.32 2.85 21.96
CA VAL A 143 15.17 1.85 23.04
C VAL A 143 16.08 0.63 22.79
N GLU A 144 16.26 0.22 21.55
CA GLU A 144 17.18 -0.87 21.18
C GLU A 144 18.64 -0.53 21.44
N SER A 145 19.02 0.75 21.26
CA SER A 145 20.38 1.24 21.52
C SER A 145 20.71 1.42 23.02
N LEU A 146 19.70 1.34 23.89
CA LEU A 146 19.87 1.46 25.34
C LEU A 146 20.11 0.06 25.97
N PRO A 147 20.73 0.00 27.16
CA PRO A 147 20.82 -1.22 27.94
C PRO A 147 19.43 -1.84 28.20
N ARG A 148 19.35 -3.13 28.48
CA ARG A 148 18.08 -3.82 28.78
C ARG A 148 17.29 -3.13 29.92
N ILE A 149 18.00 -2.53 30.87
CA ILE A 149 17.42 -1.75 31.97
C ILE A 149 17.94 -0.32 31.81
N PHE A 150 17.01 0.65 31.68
CA PHE A 150 17.34 2.05 31.48
C PHE A 150 16.43 2.96 32.32
N THR A 151 16.87 4.22 32.52
CA THR A 151 16.12 5.24 33.22
C THR A 151 15.43 6.20 32.24
N TYR A 152 14.43 6.94 32.72
CA TYR A 152 13.79 7.99 31.91
C TYR A 152 14.80 9.04 31.42
N LYS A 153 15.79 9.39 32.22
CA LYS A 153 16.82 10.36 31.87
C LYS A 153 17.62 9.88 30.63
N GLN A 154 18.05 8.62 30.64
CA GLN A 154 18.83 8.02 29.53
C GLN A 154 18.03 8.01 28.21
N ILE A 155 16.76 7.58 28.25
CA ILE A 155 15.96 7.56 27.01
C ILE A 155 15.61 8.97 26.55
N LYS A 156 15.39 9.94 27.46
CA LYS A 156 15.13 11.34 27.11
C LYS A 156 16.33 11.95 26.40
N GLU A 157 17.53 11.81 26.95
CA GLU A 157 18.77 12.32 26.36
C GLU A 157 19.01 11.72 24.96
N LYS A 158 18.89 10.41 24.85
CA LYS A 158 19.08 9.72 23.57
C LYS A 158 17.99 10.08 22.55
N ALA A 159 16.72 10.20 22.95
CA ALA A 159 15.63 10.61 22.08
C ALA A 159 15.81 12.05 21.55
N LEU A 160 16.32 12.95 22.39
CA LEU A 160 16.63 14.33 21.98
C LEU A 160 17.73 14.38 20.91
N THR A 161 18.77 13.55 21.01
CA THR A 161 19.82 13.46 19.97
C THR A 161 19.27 12.95 18.63
N GLU A 162 18.22 12.14 18.63
CA GLU A 162 17.50 11.65 17.45
C GLU A 162 16.37 12.58 16.98
N GLY A 163 16.28 13.79 17.56
CA GLY A 163 15.28 14.79 17.20
C GLY A 163 13.85 14.48 17.68
N ILE A 164 13.68 13.61 18.68
CA ILE A 164 12.39 13.29 19.27
C ILE A 164 12.15 14.19 20.48
N SER A 165 11.04 14.95 20.47
CA SER A 165 10.69 15.83 21.58
C SER A 165 10.34 15.03 22.84
N GLU A 166 10.58 15.63 24.02
CA GLU A 166 10.26 15.03 25.31
C GLU A 166 8.80 14.58 25.41
N ARG A 167 7.87 15.41 24.91
CA ARG A 167 6.44 15.09 24.91
C ARG A 167 6.13 13.84 24.06
N SER A 168 6.81 13.71 22.94
CA SER A 168 6.69 12.54 22.08
C SER A 168 7.30 11.30 22.72
N THR A 169 8.46 11.44 23.36
CA THR A 169 9.11 10.35 24.10
C THR A 169 8.20 9.79 25.19
N CYS A 170 7.56 10.66 25.99
CA CYS A 170 6.59 10.21 27.00
C CYS A 170 5.41 9.45 26.40
N ARG A 171 4.85 9.92 25.28
CA ARG A 171 3.73 9.27 24.61
C ARG A 171 4.12 7.89 24.08
N TYR A 172 5.27 7.78 23.41
CA TYR A 172 5.76 6.51 22.87
C TYR A 172 6.12 5.51 23.96
N LEU A 173 6.70 5.96 25.09
CA LEU A 173 6.94 5.09 26.23
C LEU A 173 5.65 4.47 26.78
N LYS A 174 4.58 5.26 26.86
CA LYS A 174 3.26 4.73 27.26
C LYS A 174 2.79 3.64 26.28
N SER A 175 2.85 3.90 24.98
CA SER A 175 2.45 2.90 23.97
C SER A 175 3.32 1.63 24.01
N LEU A 176 4.64 1.76 24.25
CA LEU A 176 5.53 0.59 24.39
C LEU A 176 5.23 -0.23 25.65
N ILE A 177 4.77 0.40 26.73
CA ILE A 177 4.30 -0.29 27.94
C ILE A 177 3.00 -1.03 27.65
N GLU A 178 2.01 -0.37 27.01
CA GLU A 178 0.72 -0.98 26.63
C GLU A 178 0.91 -2.19 25.72
N LEU A 179 1.84 -2.11 24.77
CA LEU A 179 2.21 -3.19 23.86
C LEU A 179 3.12 -4.27 24.49
N LYS A 180 3.46 -4.12 25.79
CA LYS A 180 4.31 -5.07 26.54
C LYS A 180 5.72 -5.27 25.93
N TYR A 181 6.28 -4.25 25.30
CA TYR A 181 7.69 -4.24 24.87
C TYR A 181 8.61 -3.83 26.01
N ILE A 182 8.15 -2.92 26.88
CA ILE A 182 8.87 -2.48 28.05
C ILE A 182 7.95 -2.56 29.28
N GLU A 183 8.55 -2.75 30.45
CA GLU A 183 7.87 -2.70 31.74
C GLU A 183 8.46 -1.56 32.57
N LYS A 184 7.58 -0.81 33.26
CA LYS A 184 8.00 0.26 34.15
C LYS A 184 8.06 -0.27 35.57
N GLN A 185 9.25 -0.18 36.21
CA GLN A 185 9.47 -0.49 37.60
C GLN A 185 9.98 0.78 38.32
N THR A 186 9.16 1.34 39.18
CA THR A 186 9.45 2.54 39.96
C THR A 186 10.12 3.65 39.14
N ASP A 187 11.45 3.70 39.06
CA ASP A 187 12.24 4.72 38.34
C ASP A 187 13.00 4.17 37.13
N LYS A 188 12.79 2.90 36.77
CA LYS A 188 13.49 2.22 35.69
C LYS A 188 12.52 1.58 34.71
N TYR A 189 12.97 1.39 33.50
CA TYR A 189 12.28 0.66 32.46
C TYR A 189 13.08 -0.58 32.09
N ILE A 190 12.38 -1.69 31.90
CA ILE A 190 12.98 -2.97 31.53
C ILE A 190 12.45 -3.36 30.16
N ARG A 191 13.32 -3.63 29.20
CA ARG A 191 12.95 -4.17 27.91
C ARG A 191 12.63 -5.67 28.04
N ILE A 192 11.37 -6.05 27.75
CA ILE A 192 10.86 -7.41 27.88
C ILE A 192 11.03 -8.19 26.59
N LYS A 193 10.76 -7.54 25.44
CA LYS A 193 10.84 -8.17 24.11
C LYS A 193 11.90 -7.47 23.28
N GLU A 194 12.59 -8.24 22.45
CA GLU A 194 13.35 -7.71 21.33
C GLU A 194 12.38 -7.35 20.21
N PHE A 195 12.62 -6.22 19.57
CA PHE A 195 11.86 -5.81 18.42
C PHE A 195 12.38 -6.60 17.21
N THR A 196 12.03 -7.88 17.13
CA THR A 196 12.36 -8.68 15.94
C THR A 196 11.48 -8.24 14.80
N ASP A 197 12.10 -7.76 13.71
CA ASP A 197 11.45 -7.67 12.42
C ASP A 197 11.13 -9.09 11.95
N LYS A 198 9.84 -9.41 11.89
CA LYS A 198 9.33 -10.54 11.12
C LYS A 198 8.43 -9.97 10.06
#